data_7216d30ceda1d97afc81de67970b82a8
#
_entry.id   7216d30ceda1d97afc81de67970b82a8
#
_cell.length_a   1.000
_cell.length_b   1.000
_cell.length_c   1.000
_cell.angle_alpha   90.00
_cell.angle_beta   90.00
_cell.angle_gamma   90.00
#
_symmetry.space_group_name_H-M   'P 1'
#
loop_
_entity.id
_entity.type
_entity.pdbx_description
1 polymer ?
#
loop_
_entity_poly.entity_id
_entity_poly.type
_entity_poly.pdbx_seq_one_letter_code
_entity_poly.pdbx_strand_id
1 'polypeptide(L)'
;MKKTLLSIALVSTSLSSFATEYHGSLSGMSGAGYATGNYSEGVLLNPSLGAAYDPEKDDFALLIGAGLVASDKDDLIDQADDLTDLLDDIENSSTLTNAQASDLKKRLQDIDEDRAVISVGANAALSIPMESVSLAFIVSSRGNVSVNPNVADTDLALIDRYLTQNLDPSDLEADLDSYITARGAVATDMGISFSKAFKLENGNHLLVGFKPKRVEVESIVYIENVADFDEDDLDADDYTRKESATNFDVGLTYIVGDVRYGFVANNLQNKDYKTINPGEVISIERQFISSVGYVKNNLKAEFAVDLNAVPAIGLAGDTQMLRAGVEYNVWDWLRLRAGLERDQKDTQGDSYSLGLGVGAFNLAYITGSDDIEGFAISGGLRF
;
A
#
# COMPACT_ATOMS: atom_id res chain seq x y z
N MET A 1 -21.67 0.21 -8.58
CA MET A 1 -20.21 0.15 -8.51
C MET A 1 -19.55 1.05 -7.47
N LYS A 2 -19.89 2.35 -7.24
CA LYS A 2 -19.32 3.12 -6.08
C LYS A 2 -19.55 2.45 -4.72
N LYS A 3 -20.64 1.71 -4.57
CA LYS A 3 -20.88 0.84 -3.40
C LYS A 3 -20.06 -0.45 -3.45
N THR A 4 -19.82 -0.98 -4.61
CA THR A 4 -19.16 -2.23 -4.95
C THR A 4 -17.64 -2.13 -4.70
N LEU A 5 -16.97 -1.11 -5.23
CA LEU A 5 -15.53 -0.89 -4.95
C LEU A 5 -15.24 -0.49 -3.49
N LEU A 6 -16.21 0.17 -2.82
CA LEU A 6 -16.11 0.39 -1.37
C LEU A 6 -16.31 -0.92 -0.60
N SER A 7 -17.07 -1.88 -1.15
CA SER A 7 -17.27 -3.22 -0.59
C SER A 7 -16.04 -4.10 -0.76
N ILE A 8 -15.31 -4.04 -1.89
CA ILE A 8 -14.00 -4.69 -2.07
C ILE A 8 -13.03 -4.27 -0.96
N ALA A 9 -13.05 -2.99 -0.56
CA ALA A 9 -12.25 -2.49 0.56
C ALA A 9 -12.74 -2.95 1.95
N LEU A 10 -13.98 -3.42 2.06
CA LEU A 10 -14.63 -3.81 3.33
C LEU A 10 -14.75 -5.33 3.53
N VAL A 11 -14.84 -6.13 2.48
CA VAL A 11 -14.99 -7.60 2.55
C VAL A 11 -13.67 -8.30 2.88
N SER A 12 -12.52 -7.69 2.62
CA SER A 12 -11.22 -8.21 3.09
C SER A 12 -11.02 -8.11 4.61
N THR A 13 -12.09 -8.16 5.40
CA THR A 13 -12.03 -8.14 6.89
C THR A 13 -11.61 -9.45 7.54
N SER A 14 -11.07 -10.41 6.82
CA SER A 14 -10.16 -11.36 7.44
C SER A 14 -8.88 -10.59 7.78
N LEU A 15 -8.72 -10.25 9.03
CA LEU A 15 -7.63 -9.55 9.73
C LEU A 15 -6.21 -9.86 9.23
N SER A 16 -5.91 -9.60 7.99
CA SER A 16 -4.57 -9.68 7.45
C SER A 16 -4.07 -8.26 7.16
N SER A 17 -3.41 -7.78 8.05
CA SER A 17 -2.21 -7.00 8.35
C SER A 17 -1.63 -6.14 7.22
N PHE A 18 -1.07 -4.99 7.52
CA PHE A 18 -0.93 -3.84 6.65
C PHE A 18 0.40 -3.08 6.84
N ALA A 19 0.89 -2.37 5.88
CA ALA A 19 2.23 -1.82 5.81
C ALA A 19 2.51 -0.59 6.71
N THR A 20 3.78 -0.32 6.91
CA THR A 20 4.30 0.79 7.69
C THR A 20 3.89 2.16 7.16
N GLU A 21 3.65 2.26 5.88
CA GLU A 21 3.26 3.48 5.18
C GLU A 21 1.83 3.92 5.51
N TYR A 22 0.99 2.98 5.95
CA TYR A 22 -0.40 3.20 6.33
C TYR A 22 -0.62 3.38 7.84
N HIS A 23 0.40 3.83 8.56
CA HIS A 23 0.33 4.22 9.95
C HIS A 23 0.17 5.73 10.05
N GLY A 24 -0.89 6.26 10.63
CA GLY A 24 -1.26 7.67 10.57
C GLY A 24 -0.15 8.67 10.90
N SER A 25 0.82 8.35 11.76
CA SER A 25 1.96 9.23 12.01
C SER A 25 3.02 9.15 10.90
N LEU A 26 3.28 7.96 10.36
CA LEU A 26 4.28 7.76 9.31
C LEU A 26 3.73 8.19 7.95
N SER A 27 2.48 7.85 7.64
CA SER A 27 1.80 8.30 6.43
C SER A 27 1.66 9.81 6.36
N GLY A 28 1.46 10.49 7.52
CA GLY A 28 1.45 11.95 7.59
C GLY A 28 2.80 12.61 7.25
N MET A 29 3.87 11.84 7.17
CA MET A 29 5.19 12.23 6.70
C MET A 29 5.58 11.51 5.39
N SER A 30 4.61 10.97 4.65
CA SER A 30 4.80 10.18 3.42
C SER A 30 5.84 9.06 3.59
N GLY A 31 5.76 8.30 4.69
CA GLY A 31 6.68 7.20 5.00
C GLY A 31 8.08 7.62 5.43
N ALA A 32 8.40 8.90 5.58
CA ALA A 32 9.66 9.33 6.18
C ALA A 32 9.66 9.06 7.70
N GLY A 33 10.79 8.61 8.25
CA GLY A 33 10.91 8.25 9.67
C GLY A 33 11.99 7.21 9.97
N TYR A 34 12.79 6.85 8.98
CA TYR A 34 13.86 5.83 9.08
C TYR A 34 15.03 6.24 10.01
N ALA A 35 15.24 7.55 10.21
CA ALA A 35 16.25 8.08 11.12
C ALA A 35 15.63 8.83 12.31
N THR A 36 14.45 9.46 12.14
CA THR A 36 13.85 10.37 13.12
C THR A 36 12.72 9.75 13.94
N GLY A 37 12.24 8.56 13.57
CA GLY A 37 11.23 7.81 14.30
C GLY A 37 11.65 7.57 15.75
N ASN A 38 10.69 7.44 16.64
CA ASN A 38 10.92 7.04 18.03
C ASN A 38 10.87 5.50 18.18
N TYR A 39 11.13 5.01 19.39
CA TYR A 39 11.21 3.58 19.68
C TYR A 39 9.90 2.81 19.43
N SER A 40 8.75 3.47 19.42
CA SER A 40 7.47 2.79 19.23
C SER A 40 7.09 2.69 17.75
N GLU A 41 7.01 3.82 17.01
CA GLU A 41 6.60 3.85 15.60
C GLU A 41 7.77 3.64 14.64
N GLY A 42 8.95 4.17 14.97
CA GLY A 42 10.15 4.07 14.12
C GLY A 42 10.62 2.62 13.91
N VAL A 43 10.37 1.73 14.87
CA VAL A 43 10.73 0.30 14.79
C VAL A 43 10.02 -0.42 13.64
N LEU A 44 8.90 0.12 13.15
CA LEU A 44 8.20 -0.39 11.96
C LEU A 44 9.05 -0.21 10.69
N LEU A 45 9.75 0.94 10.58
CA LEU A 45 10.57 1.30 9.43
C LEU A 45 12.03 0.83 9.56
N ASN A 46 12.61 0.99 10.75
CA ASN A 46 14.03 0.74 10.99
C ASN A 46 14.21 0.01 12.32
N PRO A 47 14.64 -1.26 12.30
CA PRO A 47 14.81 -2.05 13.52
C PRO A 47 15.71 -1.39 14.57
N SER A 48 16.67 -0.55 14.16
CA SER A 48 17.57 0.12 15.11
C SER A 48 16.87 1.13 16.01
N LEU A 49 15.74 1.68 15.55
CA LEU A 49 15.01 2.71 16.29
C LEU A 49 14.30 2.18 17.54
N GLY A 50 14.12 0.87 17.70
CA GLY A 50 13.70 0.29 18.99
C GLY A 50 14.60 0.64 20.16
N ALA A 51 15.86 1.08 19.90
CA ALA A 51 16.78 1.61 20.90
C ALA A 51 16.73 3.16 21.03
N ALA A 52 15.82 3.84 20.33
CA ALA A 52 15.66 5.31 20.37
C ALA A 52 14.64 5.74 21.43
N TYR A 53 14.83 5.32 22.66
CA TYR A 53 13.96 5.59 23.80
C TYR A 53 14.67 6.44 24.86
N ASP A 54 13.88 7.07 25.73
CA ASP A 54 14.35 7.82 26.91
C ASP A 54 14.20 6.92 28.15
N PRO A 55 15.31 6.45 28.78
CA PRO A 55 15.23 5.51 29.92
C PRO A 55 14.50 6.05 31.15
N GLU A 56 14.30 7.36 31.23
CA GLU A 56 13.62 7.99 32.37
C GLU A 56 12.09 8.11 32.16
N LYS A 57 11.59 7.87 30.91
CA LYS A 57 10.18 8.14 30.53
C LYS A 57 9.50 6.99 29.83
N ASP A 58 10.27 6.12 29.19
CA ASP A 58 9.73 5.11 28.28
C ASP A 58 9.92 3.70 28.86
N ASP A 59 8.82 3.04 29.27
CA ASP A 59 8.84 1.66 29.75
C ASP A 59 8.41 0.67 28.65
N PHE A 60 7.24 0.87 28.06
CA PHE A 60 6.77 0.09 26.90
C PHE A 60 5.79 0.88 26.04
N ALA A 61 5.61 0.46 24.81
CA ALA A 61 4.63 1.05 23.92
C ALA A 61 3.87 -0.02 23.13
N LEU A 62 2.57 0.19 23.02
CA LEU A 62 1.70 -0.55 22.12
C LEU A 62 1.17 0.42 21.07
N LEU A 63 1.28 0.04 19.80
CA LEU A 63 0.71 0.81 18.71
C LEU A 63 -0.06 -0.08 17.72
N ILE A 64 -1.05 0.51 17.09
CA ILE A 64 -1.81 -0.04 15.97
C ILE A 64 -2.03 1.06 14.94
N GLY A 65 -2.07 0.69 13.69
CA GLY A 65 -2.36 1.61 12.59
C GLY A 65 -2.96 0.90 11.40
N ALA A 66 -3.71 1.64 10.60
CA ALA A 66 -4.30 1.16 9.35
C ALA A 66 -4.47 2.31 8.36
N GLY A 67 -4.55 1.98 7.07
CA GLY A 67 -4.82 2.95 6.03
C GLY A 67 -5.23 2.30 4.72
N LEU A 68 -5.74 3.14 3.84
CA LEU A 68 -6.18 2.78 2.50
C LEU A 68 -5.83 3.94 1.56
N VAL A 69 -5.34 3.59 0.39
CA VAL A 69 -5.08 4.53 -0.72
C VAL A 69 -5.66 3.93 -1.99
N ALA A 70 -6.42 4.70 -2.73
CA ALA A 70 -6.90 4.37 -4.06
C ALA A 70 -6.20 5.27 -5.09
N SER A 71 -6.00 4.74 -6.28
CA SER A 71 -5.55 5.49 -7.46
C SER A 71 -6.38 5.04 -8.65
N ASP A 72 -6.96 6.00 -9.37
CA ASP A 72 -7.84 5.79 -10.51
C ASP A 72 -7.51 6.81 -11.61
N LYS A 73 -6.35 6.65 -12.20
CA LYS A 73 -5.70 7.61 -13.08
C LYS A 73 -6.56 8.06 -14.27
N ASP A 74 -7.35 7.16 -14.80
CA ASP A 74 -8.10 7.37 -16.03
C ASP A 74 -9.62 7.38 -15.78
N ASP A 75 -10.05 7.65 -14.52
CA ASP A 75 -11.47 7.64 -14.08
C ASP A 75 -12.20 6.31 -14.39
N LEU A 76 -11.49 5.18 -14.34
CA LEU A 76 -12.01 3.86 -14.68
C LEU A 76 -13.28 3.50 -13.88
N ILE A 77 -13.33 3.90 -12.60
CA ILE A 77 -14.48 3.60 -11.73
C ILE A 77 -15.74 4.29 -12.23
N ASP A 78 -15.67 5.59 -12.54
CA ASP A 78 -16.81 6.35 -13.05
C ASP A 78 -17.18 5.90 -14.48
N GLN A 79 -16.19 5.56 -15.33
CA GLN A 79 -16.41 5.03 -16.68
C GLN A 79 -17.08 3.64 -16.67
N ALA A 80 -16.71 2.78 -15.73
CA ALA A 80 -17.32 1.47 -15.58
C ALA A 80 -18.78 1.54 -15.07
N ASP A 81 -19.08 2.50 -14.15
CA ASP A 81 -20.47 2.77 -13.74
C ASP A 81 -21.32 3.24 -14.94
N ASP A 82 -20.79 4.16 -15.73
CA ASP A 82 -21.43 4.68 -16.94
C ASP A 82 -21.64 3.60 -18.01
N LEU A 83 -20.69 2.64 -18.13
CA LEU A 83 -20.81 1.51 -19.06
C LEU A 83 -21.91 0.53 -18.60
N THR A 84 -21.96 0.23 -17.32
CA THR A 84 -22.98 -0.63 -16.72
C THR A 84 -24.39 -0.04 -16.91
N ASP A 85 -24.55 1.26 -16.63
CA ASP A 85 -25.83 1.96 -16.86
C ASP A 85 -26.27 1.88 -18.33
N LEU A 86 -25.32 1.99 -19.28
CA LEU A 86 -25.61 1.86 -20.71
C LEU A 86 -25.99 0.42 -21.09
N LEU A 87 -25.33 -0.59 -20.56
CA LEU A 87 -25.66 -2.00 -20.79
C LEU A 87 -27.05 -2.33 -20.25
N ASP A 88 -27.38 -1.87 -19.05
CA ASP A 88 -28.73 -1.99 -18.46
C ASP A 88 -29.81 -1.34 -19.34
N ASP A 89 -29.55 -0.15 -19.88
CA ASP A 89 -30.46 0.55 -20.80
C ASP A 89 -30.65 -0.22 -22.12
N ILE A 90 -29.57 -0.86 -22.62
CA ILE A 90 -29.59 -1.68 -23.84
C ILE A 90 -30.40 -2.96 -23.59
N GLU A 91 -30.12 -3.68 -22.47
CA GLU A 91 -30.84 -4.92 -22.10
C GLU A 91 -32.35 -4.70 -22.00
N ASN A 92 -32.74 -3.57 -21.40
CA ASN A 92 -34.18 -3.22 -21.25
C ASN A 92 -34.79 -2.63 -22.53
N SER A 93 -34.07 -2.51 -23.62
CA SER A 93 -34.57 -2.02 -24.90
C SER A 93 -35.05 -3.16 -25.80
N SER A 94 -36.01 -2.90 -26.68
CA SER A 94 -36.50 -3.91 -27.64
C SER A 94 -35.62 -4.04 -28.88
N THR A 95 -34.70 -3.10 -29.12
CA THR A 95 -33.78 -3.08 -30.29
C THR A 95 -32.57 -2.23 -29.97
N LEU A 96 -31.40 -2.65 -30.40
CA LEU A 96 -30.16 -1.85 -30.32
C LEU A 96 -30.20 -0.73 -31.37
N THR A 97 -30.06 0.51 -30.94
CA THR A 97 -29.99 1.67 -31.84
C THR A 97 -28.57 1.97 -32.28
N ASN A 98 -28.42 2.67 -33.41
CA ASN A 98 -27.09 3.14 -33.91
C ASN A 98 -26.37 4.02 -32.85
N ALA A 99 -27.11 4.82 -32.10
CA ALA A 99 -26.55 5.70 -31.07
C ALA A 99 -25.99 4.89 -29.90
N GLN A 100 -26.78 3.93 -29.39
CA GLN A 100 -26.33 3.03 -28.29
C GLN A 100 -25.14 2.17 -28.72
N ALA A 101 -25.18 1.58 -29.93
CA ALA A 101 -24.04 0.79 -30.44
C ALA A 101 -22.76 1.61 -30.59
N SER A 102 -22.86 2.86 -31.04
CA SER A 102 -21.71 3.77 -31.16
C SER A 102 -21.18 4.20 -29.78
N ASP A 103 -22.07 4.47 -28.82
CA ASP A 103 -21.69 4.88 -27.45
C ASP A 103 -21.07 3.69 -26.71
N LEU A 104 -21.64 2.49 -26.80
CA LEU A 104 -21.10 1.28 -26.20
C LEU A 104 -19.67 0.98 -26.70
N LYS A 105 -19.46 1.01 -28.01
CA LYS A 105 -18.13 0.81 -28.57
C LYS A 105 -17.12 1.84 -28.07
N LYS A 106 -17.54 3.11 -28.01
CA LYS A 106 -16.68 4.18 -27.51
C LYS A 106 -16.30 3.93 -26.05
N ARG A 107 -17.27 3.63 -25.18
CA ARG A 107 -17.01 3.38 -23.75
C ARG A 107 -16.14 2.16 -23.52
N LEU A 108 -16.34 1.07 -24.28
CA LEU A 108 -15.45 -0.08 -24.25
C LEU A 108 -14.01 0.29 -24.65
N GLN A 109 -13.84 1.11 -25.68
CA GLN A 109 -12.50 1.56 -26.11
C GLN A 109 -11.88 2.56 -25.14
N ASP A 110 -12.70 3.37 -24.46
CA ASP A 110 -12.20 4.35 -23.49
C ASP A 110 -11.66 3.67 -22.23
N ILE A 111 -12.22 2.51 -21.79
CA ILE A 111 -11.77 1.77 -20.59
C ILE A 111 -10.68 0.72 -20.89
N ASP A 112 -10.38 0.46 -22.16
CA ASP A 112 -9.42 -0.57 -22.53
C ASP A 112 -8.00 -0.18 -22.07
N GLU A 113 -7.32 -1.11 -21.37
CA GLU A 113 -6.01 -0.91 -20.77
C GLU A 113 -5.96 0.10 -19.59
N ASP A 114 -7.08 0.70 -19.19
CA ASP A 114 -7.15 1.55 -17.99
C ASP A 114 -6.92 0.72 -16.71
N ARG A 115 -6.56 1.41 -15.63
CA ARG A 115 -6.20 0.73 -14.37
C ARG A 115 -6.62 1.50 -13.15
N ALA A 116 -7.41 0.85 -12.29
CA ALA A 116 -7.60 1.27 -10.92
C ALA A 116 -6.74 0.44 -9.96
N VAL A 117 -6.18 1.06 -8.92
CA VAL A 117 -5.37 0.39 -7.90
C VAL A 117 -5.89 0.72 -6.52
N ILE A 118 -6.08 -0.30 -5.71
CA ILE A 118 -6.38 -0.16 -4.29
C ILE A 118 -5.20 -0.69 -3.49
N SER A 119 -4.67 0.16 -2.62
CA SER A 119 -3.58 -0.16 -1.71
C SER A 119 -4.09 -0.10 -0.28
N VAL A 120 -3.83 -1.12 0.48
CA VAL A 120 -4.29 -1.24 1.86
C VAL A 120 -3.15 -1.51 2.82
N GLY A 121 -3.26 -0.97 4.01
CA GLY A 121 -2.27 -1.19 5.00
C GLY A 121 -2.74 -1.15 6.49
N ALA A 122 -2.24 -2.01 7.51
CA ALA A 122 -2.26 -1.85 8.99
C ALA A 122 -1.04 -2.49 9.65
N ASN A 123 -0.78 -2.16 10.83
CA ASN A 123 0.37 -2.65 11.58
C ASN A 123 0.06 -2.62 13.07
N ALA A 124 0.78 -3.46 13.80
CA ALA A 124 0.80 -3.45 15.24
C ALA A 124 2.23 -3.69 15.73
N ALA A 125 2.64 -2.98 16.78
CA ALA A 125 3.88 -3.27 17.46
C ALA A 125 3.75 -3.12 18.97
N LEU A 126 4.41 -4.03 19.69
CA LEU A 126 4.66 -3.95 21.11
C LEU A 126 6.16 -3.75 21.32
N SER A 127 6.57 -2.56 21.72
CA SER A 127 7.96 -2.19 21.96
C SER A 127 8.26 -2.21 23.45
N ILE A 128 9.35 -2.90 23.82
CA ILE A 128 9.82 -3.07 25.20
C ILE A 128 11.28 -2.59 25.24
N PRO A 129 11.50 -1.30 25.57
CA PRO A 129 12.85 -0.76 25.70
C PRO A 129 13.56 -1.38 26.91
N MET A 130 14.84 -1.71 26.72
CA MET A 130 15.70 -2.27 27.77
C MET A 130 17.15 -1.80 27.57
N GLU A 131 17.88 -1.54 28.66
CA GLU A 131 19.28 -1.10 28.60
C GLU A 131 20.20 -2.10 27.88
N SER A 132 19.93 -3.38 28.03
CA SER A 132 20.78 -4.43 27.45
C SER A 132 20.53 -4.58 25.96
N VAL A 133 19.29 -4.90 25.57
CA VAL A 133 18.79 -5.05 24.19
C VAL A 133 17.29 -4.82 24.22
N SER A 134 16.81 -3.77 23.57
CA SER A 134 15.37 -3.51 23.41
C SER A 134 14.76 -4.51 22.46
N LEU A 135 13.50 -4.88 22.74
CA LEU A 135 12.71 -5.81 21.95
C LEU A 135 11.49 -5.10 21.36
N ALA A 136 11.07 -5.51 20.16
CA ALA A 136 9.74 -5.18 19.67
C ALA A 136 9.13 -6.35 18.89
N PHE A 137 7.89 -6.67 19.21
CA PHE A 137 7.08 -7.61 18.45
C PHE A 137 6.28 -6.82 17.43
N ILE A 138 6.40 -7.21 16.15
CA ILE A 138 5.86 -6.44 15.03
C ILE A 138 5.06 -7.38 14.14
N VAL A 139 3.85 -6.96 13.81
CA VAL A 139 3.05 -7.50 12.72
C VAL A 139 2.73 -6.36 11.77
N SER A 140 3.04 -6.55 10.51
CA SER A 140 2.83 -5.55 9.47
C SER A 140 2.55 -6.24 8.16
N SER A 141 1.54 -5.83 7.42
CA SER A 141 1.34 -6.24 6.03
C SER A 141 1.03 -5.05 5.16
N ARG A 142 1.10 -5.29 3.89
CA ARG A 142 0.80 -4.36 2.81
C ARG A 142 0.27 -5.14 1.63
N GLY A 143 -0.73 -4.60 0.98
CA GLY A 143 -1.32 -5.20 -0.19
C GLY A 143 -1.72 -4.16 -1.20
N ASN A 144 -1.59 -4.56 -2.47
CA ASN A 144 -2.12 -3.82 -3.59
C ASN A 144 -2.95 -4.79 -4.44
N VAL A 145 -4.07 -4.29 -4.93
CA VAL A 145 -4.90 -4.96 -5.94
C VAL A 145 -5.10 -3.98 -7.09
N SER A 146 -4.77 -4.40 -8.29
CA SER A 146 -5.08 -3.67 -9.52
C SER A 146 -6.24 -4.33 -10.24
N VAL A 147 -7.16 -3.51 -10.74
CA VAL A 147 -8.27 -3.94 -11.58
C VAL A 147 -8.06 -3.34 -12.96
N ASN A 148 -8.07 -4.20 -13.98
CA ASN A 148 -7.84 -3.82 -15.36
C ASN A 148 -8.90 -4.46 -16.24
N PRO A 149 -9.75 -3.69 -16.95
CA PRO A 149 -10.56 -4.21 -18.05
C PRO A 149 -9.66 -4.62 -19.21
N ASN A 150 -10.11 -5.62 -19.95
CA ASN A 150 -9.47 -6.08 -21.17
C ASN A 150 -10.57 -6.24 -22.22
N VAL A 151 -10.64 -5.31 -23.15
CA VAL A 151 -11.69 -5.26 -24.16
C VAL A 151 -11.29 -6.14 -25.34
N ALA A 152 -12.15 -7.08 -25.70
CA ALA A 152 -11.92 -7.97 -26.81
C ALA A 152 -12.24 -7.27 -28.15
N ASP A 153 -11.33 -7.31 -29.11
CA ASP A 153 -11.59 -6.78 -30.45
C ASP A 153 -12.82 -7.39 -31.13
N THR A 154 -13.17 -8.64 -30.76
CA THR A 154 -14.37 -9.35 -31.22
C THR A 154 -15.66 -8.67 -30.81
N ASP A 155 -15.70 -7.97 -29.70
CA ASP A 155 -16.91 -7.34 -29.16
C ASP A 155 -17.35 -6.14 -29.98
N LEU A 156 -16.39 -5.40 -30.53
CA LEU A 156 -16.73 -4.31 -31.44
C LEU A 156 -17.46 -4.82 -32.70
N ALA A 157 -17.02 -5.99 -33.22
CA ALA A 157 -17.68 -6.65 -34.35
C ALA A 157 -19.00 -7.33 -33.94
N LEU A 158 -19.10 -7.83 -32.72
CA LEU A 158 -20.33 -8.40 -32.13
C LEU A 158 -21.42 -7.34 -32.03
N ILE A 159 -21.11 -6.15 -31.51
CA ILE A 159 -22.05 -5.03 -31.42
C ILE A 159 -22.61 -4.65 -32.81
N ASP A 160 -21.73 -4.62 -33.86
CA ASP A 160 -22.18 -4.39 -35.24
C ASP A 160 -23.10 -5.51 -35.75
N ARG A 161 -22.86 -6.75 -35.33
CA ARG A 161 -23.73 -7.87 -35.69
C ARG A 161 -25.11 -7.74 -35.05
N TYR A 162 -25.18 -7.40 -33.75
CA TYR A 162 -26.45 -7.15 -33.05
C TYR A 162 -27.25 -6.05 -33.73
N LEU A 163 -26.61 -4.95 -34.08
CA LEU A 163 -27.23 -3.83 -34.77
C LEU A 163 -27.74 -4.21 -36.16
N THR A 164 -26.94 -4.88 -36.99
CA THR A 164 -27.28 -5.13 -38.43
C THR A 164 -28.22 -6.30 -38.59
N GLN A 165 -28.22 -7.30 -37.71
CA GLN A 165 -29.08 -8.45 -37.75
C GLN A 165 -30.33 -8.27 -36.88
N ASN A 166 -30.45 -7.15 -36.15
CA ASN A 166 -31.53 -6.85 -35.23
C ASN A 166 -31.75 -7.98 -34.22
N LEU A 167 -30.67 -8.46 -33.58
CA LEU A 167 -30.70 -9.45 -32.52
C LEU A 167 -31.33 -8.88 -31.26
N ASP A 168 -31.72 -9.75 -30.34
CA ASP A 168 -32.27 -9.32 -29.06
C ASP A 168 -31.19 -8.69 -28.21
N PRO A 169 -31.29 -7.42 -27.81
CA PRO A 169 -30.26 -6.76 -27.01
C PRO A 169 -30.05 -7.33 -25.63
N SER A 170 -31.04 -8.06 -25.09
CA SER A 170 -30.94 -8.68 -23.75
C SER A 170 -29.86 -9.77 -23.65
N ASP A 171 -29.41 -10.31 -24.78
CA ASP A 171 -28.32 -11.32 -24.80
C ASP A 171 -26.94 -10.69 -25.04
N LEU A 172 -26.87 -9.36 -25.30
CA LEU A 172 -25.63 -8.70 -25.75
C LEU A 172 -24.54 -8.77 -24.67
N GLU A 173 -24.86 -8.46 -23.44
CA GLU A 173 -23.89 -8.44 -22.33
C GLU A 173 -23.26 -9.83 -22.11
N ALA A 174 -24.09 -10.87 -22.08
CA ALA A 174 -23.65 -12.25 -21.92
C ALA A 174 -22.83 -12.80 -23.11
N ASP A 175 -22.98 -12.19 -24.30
CA ASP A 175 -22.25 -12.58 -25.51
C ASP A 175 -20.89 -11.84 -25.65
N LEU A 176 -20.55 -10.87 -24.77
CA LEU A 176 -19.26 -10.20 -24.79
C LEU A 176 -18.13 -11.14 -24.39
N ASP A 177 -17.01 -11.05 -25.09
CA ASP A 177 -15.76 -11.77 -24.78
C ASP A 177 -14.82 -10.95 -23.88
N SER A 178 -15.13 -9.68 -23.63
CA SER A 178 -14.37 -8.79 -22.74
C SER A 178 -14.34 -9.31 -21.31
N TYR A 179 -13.21 -9.13 -20.61
CA TYR A 179 -13.03 -9.64 -19.27
C TYR A 179 -12.32 -8.62 -18.35
N ILE A 180 -12.55 -8.76 -17.06
CA ILE A 180 -11.87 -8.00 -16.02
C ILE A 180 -10.77 -8.87 -15.42
N THR A 181 -9.59 -8.29 -15.26
CA THR A 181 -8.49 -8.90 -14.51
C THR A 181 -8.30 -8.15 -13.20
N ALA A 182 -8.52 -8.82 -12.06
CA ALA A 182 -8.08 -8.32 -10.76
C ALA A 182 -6.84 -9.10 -10.33
N ARG A 183 -5.72 -8.39 -10.14
CA ARG A 183 -4.44 -8.96 -9.70
C ARG A 183 -3.92 -8.22 -8.49
N GLY A 184 -3.45 -8.98 -7.53
CA GLY A 184 -2.93 -8.37 -6.33
C GLY A 184 -2.13 -9.30 -5.46
N ALA A 185 -1.59 -8.74 -4.40
CA ALA A 185 -1.01 -9.51 -3.33
C ALA A 185 -1.01 -8.75 -2.01
N VAL A 186 -1.10 -9.52 -0.94
CA VAL A 186 -0.91 -9.05 0.44
C VAL A 186 0.32 -9.74 1.02
N ALA A 187 1.31 -8.95 1.45
CA ALA A 187 2.49 -9.45 2.14
C ALA A 187 2.42 -9.13 3.63
N THR A 188 2.46 -10.15 4.47
CA THR A 188 2.42 -10.06 5.93
C THR A 188 3.76 -10.38 6.55
N ASP A 189 4.35 -9.43 7.23
CA ASP A 189 5.57 -9.57 8.01
C ASP A 189 5.24 -9.77 9.49
N MET A 190 5.71 -10.88 10.08
CA MET A 190 5.63 -11.14 11.53
C MET A 190 7.06 -11.29 12.06
N GLY A 191 7.52 -10.36 12.90
CA GLY A 191 8.91 -10.34 13.32
C GLY A 191 9.13 -9.89 14.76
N ILE A 192 10.35 -10.15 15.23
CA ILE A 192 10.85 -9.66 16.52
C ILE A 192 12.07 -8.81 16.23
N SER A 193 12.03 -7.53 16.57
CA SER A 193 13.17 -6.63 16.47
C SER A 193 14.00 -6.68 17.75
N PHE A 194 15.30 -6.80 17.60
CA PHE A 194 16.31 -6.66 18.64
C PHE A 194 17.14 -5.41 18.33
N SER A 195 17.25 -4.50 19.27
CA SER A 195 18.00 -3.26 19.04
C SER A 195 18.81 -2.83 20.25
N LYS A 196 19.93 -2.15 19.97
CA LYS A 196 20.84 -1.66 21.01
C LYS A 196 21.46 -0.32 20.64
N ALA A 197 21.56 0.58 21.62
CA ALA A 197 22.28 1.82 21.52
C ALA A 197 23.73 1.67 22.03
N PHE A 198 24.68 2.19 21.28
CA PHE A 198 26.09 2.29 21.65
C PHE A 198 26.49 3.76 21.74
N LYS A 199 26.97 4.19 22.90
CA LYS A 199 27.59 5.49 23.07
C LYS A 199 29.03 5.41 22.63
N LEU A 200 29.41 6.25 21.67
CA LEU A 200 30.78 6.30 21.13
C LEU A 200 31.66 7.27 21.92
N GLU A 201 32.98 7.11 21.82
CA GLU A 201 33.95 7.94 22.53
C GLU A 201 33.82 9.44 22.22
N ASN A 202 33.40 9.79 21.01
CA ASN A 202 33.15 11.18 20.58
C ASN A 202 31.84 11.77 21.09
N GLY A 203 31.08 11.04 21.93
CA GLY A 203 29.80 11.47 22.48
C GLY A 203 28.58 11.23 21.56
N ASN A 204 28.78 10.74 20.34
CA ASN A 204 27.71 10.35 19.43
C ASN A 204 27.11 9.01 19.81
N HIS A 205 25.94 8.66 19.21
CA HIS A 205 25.30 7.38 19.45
C HIS A 205 25.14 6.60 18.13
N LEU A 206 25.39 5.30 18.20
CA LEU A 206 25.06 4.35 17.13
C LEU A 206 24.00 3.39 17.61
N LEU A 207 22.85 3.39 16.96
CA LEU A 207 21.80 2.41 17.18
C LEU A 207 21.92 1.31 16.13
N VAL A 208 21.83 0.06 16.56
CA VAL A 208 21.90 -1.12 15.68
C VAL A 208 20.67 -1.97 15.95
N GLY A 209 20.04 -2.45 14.89
CA GLY A 209 18.86 -3.30 14.97
C GLY A 209 18.91 -4.49 14.02
N PHE A 210 18.28 -5.59 14.44
CA PHE A 210 18.12 -6.80 13.65
C PHE A 210 16.70 -7.36 13.87
N LYS A 211 15.99 -7.67 12.78
CA LYS A 211 14.62 -8.18 12.83
C LYS A 211 14.51 -9.47 12.01
N PRO A 212 14.63 -10.66 12.61
CA PRO A 212 14.17 -11.89 12.01
C PRO A 212 12.64 -11.84 11.90
N LYS A 213 12.12 -12.26 10.76
CA LYS A 213 10.68 -12.24 10.46
C LYS A 213 10.26 -13.44 9.60
N ARG A 214 9.00 -13.80 9.72
CA ARG A 214 8.29 -14.61 8.75
C ARG A 214 7.54 -13.67 7.81
N VAL A 215 7.69 -13.86 6.54
CA VAL A 215 6.94 -13.17 5.49
C VAL A 215 5.96 -14.17 4.90
N GLU A 216 4.68 -13.85 4.90
CA GLU A 216 3.63 -14.60 4.23
C GLU A 216 3.07 -13.73 3.11
N VAL A 217 2.98 -14.29 1.91
CA VAL A 217 2.41 -13.62 0.74
C VAL A 217 1.17 -14.39 0.32
N GLU A 218 0.06 -13.68 0.27
CA GLU A 218 -1.19 -14.12 -0.32
C GLU A 218 -1.37 -13.41 -1.66
N SER A 219 -1.34 -14.16 -2.75
CA SER A 219 -1.58 -13.64 -4.10
C SER A 219 -3.02 -13.82 -4.48
N ILE A 220 -3.56 -12.86 -5.22
CA ILE A 220 -4.91 -12.84 -5.77
C ILE A 220 -4.76 -12.71 -7.28
N VAL A 221 -5.39 -13.63 -8.03
CA VAL A 221 -5.51 -13.55 -9.48
C VAL A 221 -6.92 -13.99 -9.85
N TYR A 222 -7.75 -13.03 -10.19
CA TYR A 222 -9.12 -13.22 -10.61
C TYR A 222 -9.28 -12.71 -12.03
N ILE A 223 -9.78 -13.54 -12.93
CA ILE A 223 -10.00 -13.20 -14.34
C ILE A 223 -11.39 -13.74 -14.69
N GLU A 224 -12.33 -12.85 -14.98
CA GLU A 224 -13.70 -13.23 -15.25
C GLU A 224 -14.28 -12.36 -16.38
N ASN A 225 -15.26 -12.89 -17.09
CA ASN A 225 -16.03 -12.14 -18.09
C ASN A 225 -16.72 -10.93 -17.44
N VAL A 226 -16.89 -9.84 -18.18
CA VAL A 226 -17.51 -8.62 -17.66
C VAL A 226 -18.93 -8.89 -17.15
N ALA A 227 -19.67 -9.79 -17.80
CA ALA A 227 -21.04 -10.17 -17.43
C ALA A 227 -21.12 -11.01 -16.12
N ASP A 228 -20.07 -11.77 -15.82
CA ASP A 228 -20.03 -12.71 -14.68
C ASP A 228 -19.17 -12.20 -13.51
N PHE A 229 -18.63 -10.96 -13.61
CA PHE A 229 -17.74 -10.41 -12.58
C PHE A 229 -18.49 -10.18 -11.26
N ASP A 230 -18.06 -10.88 -10.20
CA ASP A 230 -18.54 -10.73 -8.83
C ASP A 230 -17.39 -10.43 -7.88
N GLU A 231 -17.45 -9.30 -7.18
CA GLU A 231 -16.44 -8.91 -6.22
C GLU A 231 -16.37 -9.81 -4.98
N ASP A 232 -17.47 -10.49 -4.64
CA ASP A 232 -17.51 -11.41 -3.50
C ASP A 232 -16.65 -12.67 -3.75
N ASP A 233 -16.30 -12.95 -5.01
CA ASP A 233 -15.44 -14.07 -5.39
C ASP A 233 -13.93 -13.77 -5.25
N LEU A 234 -13.53 -12.52 -5.06
CA LEU A 234 -12.11 -12.13 -5.02
C LEU A 234 -11.32 -12.76 -3.86
N ASP A 235 -11.97 -13.19 -2.78
CA ASP A 235 -11.35 -13.86 -1.63
C ASP A 235 -11.51 -15.38 -1.63
N ALA A 236 -12.16 -15.94 -2.69
CA ALA A 236 -12.36 -17.36 -2.80
C ALA A 236 -11.03 -18.12 -2.92
N ASP A 237 -10.94 -19.29 -2.27
CA ASP A 237 -9.75 -20.16 -2.27
C ASP A 237 -9.28 -20.52 -3.69
N ASP A 238 -10.17 -20.49 -4.68
CA ASP A 238 -9.89 -20.82 -6.08
C ASP A 238 -9.06 -19.71 -6.79
N TYR A 239 -9.04 -18.48 -6.28
CA TYR A 239 -8.33 -17.34 -6.85
C TYR A 239 -7.14 -16.88 -6.02
N THR A 240 -6.93 -17.47 -4.84
CA THR A 240 -5.89 -17.06 -3.91
C THR A 240 -4.85 -18.16 -3.68
N ARG A 241 -3.62 -17.75 -3.36
CA ARG A 241 -2.57 -18.67 -2.95
C ARG A 241 -1.70 -18.04 -1.87
N LYS A 242 -1.46 -18.80 -0.79
CA LYS A 242 -0.60 -18.40 0.32
C LYS A 242 0.72 -19.16 0.30
N GLU A 243 1.82 -18.42 0.36
CA GLU A 243 3.16 -19.00 0.59
C GLU A 243 3.88 -18.18 1.67
N SER A 244 4.78 -18.80 2.42
CA SER A 244 5.54 -18.10 3.46
C SER A 244 7.01 -18.49 3.47
N ALA A 245 7.86 -17.57 3.90
CA ALA A 245 9.29 -17.78 4.07
C ALA A 245 9.84 -17.00 5.27
N THR A 246 11.01 -17.39 5.76
CA THR A 246 11.76 -16.60 6.74
C THR A 246 12.58 -15.54 6.02
N ASN A 247 12.68 -14.35 6.61
CA ASN A 247 13.50 -13.25 6.12
C ASN A 247 14.11 -12.46 7.27
N PHE A 248 14.94 -11.46 6.97
CA PHE A 248 15.65 -10.67 7.96
C PHE A 248 15.75 -9.23 7.51
N ASP A 249 15.64 -8.30 8.46
CA ASP A 249 15.92 -6.88 8.24
C ASP A 249 17.03 -6.43 9.20
N VAL A 250 17.86 -5.48 8.73
CA VAL A 250 18.93 -4.86 9.51
C VAL A 250 18.77 -3.35 9.45
N GLY A 251 18.96 -2.69 10.57
CA GLY A 251 18.89 -1.24 10.68
C GLY A 251 20.08 -0.65 11.41
N LEU A 252 20.46 0.53 10.99
CA LEU A 252 21.47 1.36 11.63
C LEU A 252 20.96 2.80 11.74
N THR A 253 21.20 3.45 12.87
CA THR A 253 20.96 4.89 13.03
C THR A 253 22.14 5.52 13.75
N TYR A 254 22.79 6.50 13.09
CA TYR A 254 23.90 7.24 13.66
C TYR A 254 23.46 8.65 14.02
N ILE A 255 23.66 9.04 15.28
CA ILE A 255 23.17 10.30 15.85
C ILE A 255 24.34 11.20 16.20
N VAL A 256 24.36 12.40 15.60
CA VAL A 256 25.39 13.44 15.80
C VAL A 256 24.70 14.75 16.13
N GLY A 257 24.62 15.10 17.42
CA GLY A 257 23.87 16.27 17.86
C GLY A 257 22.40 16.20 17.43
N ASP A 258 21.95 17.18 16.66
CA ASP A 258 20.58 17.27 16.17
C ASP A 258 20.35 16.45 14.86
N VAL A 259 21.44 15.97 14.22
CA VAL A 259 21.36 15.25 12.93
C VAL A 259 21.38 13.74 13.15
N ARG A 260 20.60 13.03 12.36
CA ARG A 260 20.51 11.57 12.38
C ARG A 260 20.67 11.01 10.98
N TYR A 261 21.43 9.96 10.85
CA TYR A 261 21.62 9.21 9.60
C TYR A 261 21.04 7.82 9.79
N GLY A 262 20.09 7.42 8.94
CA GLY A 262 19.48 6.11 8.94
C GLY A 262 19.95 5.28 7.76
N PHE A 263 20.10 3.98 7.97
CA PHE A 263 20.30 2.99 6.93
C PHE A 263 19.52 1.73 7.28
N VAL A 264 18.78 1.21 6.30
CA VAL A 264 18.00 -0.02 6.47
C VAL A 264 18.25 -0.94 5.28
N ALA A 265 18.41 -2.20 5.58
CA ALA A 265 18.40 -3.28 4.61
C ALA A 265 17.21 -4.21 4.95
N ASN A 266 16.15 -4.09 4.20
CA ASN A 266 14.96 -4.93 4.32
C ASN A 266 15.08 -6.17 3.43
N ASN A 267 14.45 -7.25 3.86
CA ASN A 267 14.31 -8.48 3.06
C ASN A 267 15.65 -9.01 2.54
N LEU A 268 16.60 -9.28 3.43
CA LEU A 268 17.96 -9.70 3.06
C LEU A 268 18.01 -10.97 2.19
N GLN A 269 16.93 -11.75 2.15
CA GLN A 269 16.78 -12.92 1.29
C GLN A 269 15.73 -12.63 0.22
N ASN A 270 16.15 -12.58 -1.04
CA ASN A 270 15.23 -12.52 -2.17
C ASN A 270 14.41 -13.81 -2.22
N LYS A 271 13.10 -13.68 -2.45
CA LYS A 271 12.19 -14.82 -2.50
C LYS A 271 11.07 -14.58 -3.50
N ASP A 272 10.86 -15.57 -4.37
CA ASP A 272 9.71 -15.66 -5.25
C ASP A 272 8.62 -16.49 -4.59
N TYR A 273 7.43 -15.95 -4.55
CA TYR A 273 6.20 -16.59 -4.06
C TYR A 273 5.33 -16.92 -5.27
N LYS A 274 4.91 -18.16 -5.37
CA LYS A 274 4.10 -18.61 -6.51
C LYS A 274 2.67 -18.11 -6.35
N THR A 275 2.09 -17.68 -7.46
CA THR A 275 0.66 -17.40 -7.55
C THR A 275 -0.12 -18.68 -7.88
N ILE A 276 -1.43 -18.57 -8.03
CA ILE A 276 -2.29 -19.66 -8.49
C ILE A 276 -2.00 -20.01 -9.97
N ASN A 277 -1.57 -19.01 -10.74
CA ASN A 277 -1.23 -19.19 -12.15
C ASN A 277 0.13 -19.88 -12.31
N PRO A 278 0.22 -21.00 -13.03
CA PRO A 278 1.49 -21.66 -13.26
C PRO A 278 2.51 -20.77 -13.97
N GLY A 279 3.68 -20.58 -13.33
CA GLY A 279 4.78 -19.79 -13.87
C GLY A 279 4.76 -18.31 -13.50
N GLU A 280 3.71 -17.81 -12.88
CA GLU A 280 3.63 -16.47 -12.33
C GLU A 280 4.11 -16.45 -10.87
N VAL A 281 4.88 -15.42 -10.49
CA VAL A 281 5.43 -15.25 -9.16
C VAL A 281 5.33 -13.81 -8.69
N ILE A 282 5.21 -13.62 -7.38
CA ILE A 282 5.38 -12.34 -6.71
C ILE A 282 6.73 -12.35 -6.02
N SER A 283 7.61 -11.42 -6.40
CA SER A 283 8.96 -11.36 -5.88
C SER A 283 9.05 -10.35 -4.73
N ILE A 284 9.63 -10.78 -3.61
CA ILE A 284 10.08 -9.89 -2.54
C ILE A 284 11.59 -9.86 -2.55
N GLU A 285 12.14 -8.71 -2.90
CA GLU A 285 13.57 -8.51 -3.06
C GLU A 285 14.18 -7.66 -1.94
N ARG A 286 15.49 -7.69 -1.85
CA ARG A 286 16.25 -6.84 -0.93
C ARG A 286 16.05 -5.39 -1.28
N GLN A 287 15.71 -4.58 -0.27
CA GLN A 287 15.61 -3.14 -0.39
C GLN A 287 16.60 -2.47 0.55
N PHE A 288 17.35 -1.51 0.03
CA PHE A 288 18.25 -0.69 0.80
C PHE A 288 17.74 0.74 0.83
N ILE A 289 17.60 1.31 2.03
CA ILE A 289 17.09 2.65 2.25
C ILE A 289 18.12 3.44 3.04
N SER A 290 18.39 4.65 2.61
CA SER A 290 19.24 5.61 3.34
C SER A 290 18.44 6.85 3.68
N SER A 291 18.67 7.42 4.84
CA SER A 291 17.98 8.64 5.25
C SER A 291 18.88 9.59 6.02
N VAL A 292 18.52 10.86 5.97
CA VAL A 292 19.07 11.92 6.81
C VAL A 292 17.94 12.68 7.45
N GLY A 293 18.03 12.84 8.77
CA GLY A 293 17.02 13.53 9.56
C GLY A 293 17.60 14.59 10.47
N TYR A 294 16.77 15.53 10.84
CA TYR A 294 17.05 16.60 11.79
C TYR A 294 15.99 16.58 12.88
N VAL A 295 16.42 16.55 14.14
CA VAL A 295 15.53 16.53 15.30
C VAL A 295 16.00 17.57 16.30
N LYS A 296 15.24 18.63 16.46
CA LYS A 296 15.55 19.70 17.42
C LYS A 296 14.28 20.32 17.98
N ASN A 297 14.20 20.39 19.30
CA ASN A 297 13.05 20.93 20.00
C ASN A 297 11.74 20.28 19.50
N ASN A 298 10.86 21.11 18.93
CA ASN A 298 9.55 20.69 18.44
C ASN A 298 9.54 20.25 16.96
N LEU A 299 10.69 20.30 16.26
CA LEU A 299 10.79 20.05 14.84
C LEU A 299 11.51 18.72 14.58
N LYS A 300 10.91 17.89 13.74
CA LYS A 300 11.58 16.78 13.04
C LYS A 300 11.43 17.01 11.55
N ALA A 301 12.49 16.75 10.80
CA ALA A 301 12.47 16.71 9.34
C ALA A 301 13.35 15.57 8.86
N GLU A 302 12.94 14.88 7.81
CA GLU A 302 13.67 13.75 7.25
C GLU A 302 13.57 13.71 5.74
N PHE A 303 14.66 13.31 5.10
CA PHE A 303 14.71 12.89 3.71
C PHE A 303 15.20 11.44 3.65
N ALA A 304 14.52 10.59 2.91
CA ALA A 304 14.88 9.19 2.71
C ALA A 304 14.84 8.82 1.23
N VAL A 305 15.68 7.87 0.85
CA VAL A 305 15.82 7.40 -0.53
C VAL A 305 16.01 5.89 -0.56
N ASP A 306 15.28 5.24 -1.45
CA ASP A 306 15.52 3.85 -1.81
C ASP A 306 16.75 3.79 -2.72
N LEU A 307 17.78 3.06 -2.31
CA LEU A 307 19.05 2.97 -3.06
C LEU A 307 18.96 2.01 -4.25
N ASN A 308 17.95 1.18 -4.30
CA ASN A 308 17.64 0.27 -5.41
C ASN A 308 16.14 0.21 -5.65
N ALA A 309 15.77 -0.12 -6.87
CA ALA A 309 14.40 -0.46 -7.21
C ALA A 309 14.07 -1.87 -6.67
N VAL A 310 12.80 -2.10 -6.35
CA VAL A 310 12.25 -3.40 -5.94
C VAL A 310 10.90 -3.62 -6.60
N PRO A 311 10.51 -4.88 -6.91
CA PRO A 311 9.19 -5.18 -7.45
C PRO A 311 8.07 -4.64 -6.56
N ALA A 312 7.08 -4.02 -7.19
CA ALA A 312 5.87 -3.58 -6.49
C ALA A 312 5.01 -4.80 -6.15
N ILE A 313 4.61 -4.93 -4.88
CA ILE A 313 3.83 -6.08 -4.42
C ILE A 313 2.43 -5.98 -5.04
N GLY A 314 2.02 -7.04 -5.77
CA GLY A 314 0.71 -7.11 -6.39
C GLY A 314 0.50 -6.23 -7.63
N LEU A 315 1.50 -5.46 -8.04
CA LEU A 315 1.46 -4.60 -9.23
C LEU A 315 2.53 -5.01 -10.24
N ALA A 316 2.30 -4.67 -11.50
CA ALA A 316 3.34 -4.78 -12.53
C ALA A 316 4.34 -3.63 -12.39
N GLY A 317 5.64 -3.93 -12.46
CA GLY A 317 6.73 -2.96 -12.42
C GLY A 317 7.47 -2.90 -11.08
N ASP A 318 8.46 -2.02 -11.03
CA ASP A 318 9.30 -1.79 -9.85
C ASP A 318 8.96 -0.44 -9.24
N THR A 319 9.25 -0.28 -7.95
CA THR A 319 9.20 1.00 -7.25
C THR A 319 10.56 1.40 -6.71
N GLN A 320 10.84 2.69 -6.67
CA GLN A 320 12.05 3.26 -6.04
C GLN A 320 11.72 4.65 -5.49
N MET A 321 11.50 4.75 -4.20
CA MET A 321 10.92 5.94 -3.59
C MET A 321 11.96 6.97 -3.13
N LEU A 322 11.62 8.25 -3.34
CA LEU A 322 12.17 9.39 -2.61
C LEU A 322 11.10 9.91 -1.66
N ARG A 323 11.46 10.12 -0.39
CA ARG A 323 10.53 10.59 0.63
C ARG A 323 11.10 11.78 1.36
N ALA A 324 10.24 12.75 1.66
CA ALA A 324 10.58 13.84 2.57
C ALA A 324 9.39 14.12 3.49
N GLY A 325 9.68 14.33 4.77
CA GLY A 325 8.64 14.56 5.76
C GLY A 325 9.07 15.54 6.83
N VAL A 326 8.10 16.25 7.39
CA VAL A 326 8.28 17.17 8.50
C VAL A 326 7.19 16.96 9.54
N GLU A 327 7.57 16.95 10.80
CA GLU A 327 6.68 16.97 11.97
C GLU A 327 7.00 18.18 12.83
N TYR A 328 5.96 18.91 13.23
CA TYR A 328 6.06 20.00 14.18
C TYR A 328 5.12 19.77 15.37
N ASN A 329 5.70 19.68 16.57
CA ASN A 329 4.94 19.60 17.82
C ASN A 329 4.48 21.00 18.23
N VAL A 330 3.22 21.32 17.96
CA VAL A 330 2.61 22.61 18.35
C VAL A 330 2.50 22.68 19.87
N TRP A 331 2.02 21.59 20.47
CA TRP A 331 1.94 21.35 21.91
C TRP A 331 2.28 19.88 22.17
N ASP A 332 2.50 19.51 23.40
CA ASP A 332 2.82 18.11 23.78
C ASP A 332 1.76 17.10 23.32
N TRP A 333 0.52 17.55 23.14
CA TRP A 333 -0.61 16.74 22.71
C TRP A 333 -1.02 16.97 21.24
N LEU A 334 -0.46 17.99 20.53
CA LEU A 334 -0.83 18.33 19.15
C LEU A 334 0.39 18.34 18.24
N ARG A 335 0.37 17.54 17.20
CA ARG A 335 1.41 17.41 16.18
C ARG A 335 0.83 17.64 14.79
N LEU A 336 1.53 18.41 14.00
CA LEU A 336 1.23 18.63 12.59
C LEU A 336 2.34 17.98 11.75
N ARG A 337 1.94 17.34 10.65
CA ARG A 337 2.86 16.68 9.74
C ARG A 337 2.54 17.05 8.31
N ALA A 338 3.57 17.05 7.47
CA ALA A 338 3.44 17.11 6.03
C ALA A 338 4.54 16.25 5.41
N GLY A 339 4.24 15.64 4.27
CA GLY A 339 5.17 14.80 3.56
C GLY A 339 4.97 14.83 2.05
N LEU A 340 5.97 14.36 1.34
CA LEU A 340 5.93 14.07 -0.08
C LEU A 340 6.66 12.75 -0.35
N GLU A 341 6.11 11.98 -1.27
CA GLU A 341 6.72 10.76 -1.79
C GLU A 341 6.70 10.82 -3.31
N ARG A 342 7.79 10.39 -3.92
CA ARG A 342 7.91 10.29 -5.35
C ARG A 342 8.48 8.93 -5.75
N ASP A 343 7.78 8.24 -6.65
CA ASP A 343 8.30 7.03 -7.27
C ASP A 343 9.14 7.36 -8.51
N GLN A 344 10.43 7.03 -8.46
CA GLN A 344 11.37 7.23 -9.58
C GLN A 344 11.13 6.25 -10.75
N LYS A 345 10.21 5.30 -10.59
CA LYS A 345 9.84 4.29 -11.59
C LYS A 345 8.49 4.53 -12.22
N ASP A 346 7.77 5.55 -11.72
CA ASP A 346 6.43 5.93 -12.17
C ASP A 346 5.41 4.77 -12.13
N THR A 347 5.63 3.79 -11.24
CA THR A 347 4.72 2.64 -11.04
C THR A 347 3.53 3.00 -10.16
N GLN A 348 3.73 3.86 -9.15
CA GLN A 348 2.73 4.24 -8.15
C GLN A 348 2.39 5.73 -8.11
N GLY A 349 2.90 6.54 -9.01
CA GLY A 349 2.67 7.98 -8.99
C GLY A 349 3.34 8.74 -7.83
N ASP A 350 3.23 10.06 -7.85
CA ASP A 350 3.75 10.95 -6.80
C ASP A 350 2.64 11.26 -5.78
N SER A 351 2.94 11.25 -4.48
CA SER A 351 1.95 11.55 -3.44
C SER A 351 2.41 12.62 -2.45
N TYR A 352 1.43 13.28 -1.85
CA TYR A 352 1.59 14.28 -0.79
C TYR A 352 0.73 13.89 0.40
N SER A 353 1.17 14.17 1.59
CA SER A 353 0.41 13.86 2.80
C SER A 353 0.35 15.03 3.77
N LEU A 354 -0.78 15.09 4.49
CA LEU A 354 -0.96 15.94 5.65
C LEU A 354 -1.35 15.08 6.84
N GLY A 355 -0.72 15.30 7.99
CA GLY A 355 -0.95 14.52 9.19
C GLY A 355 -1.31 15.36 10.40
N LEU A 356 -2.24 14.87 11.20
CA LEU A 356 -2.66 15.43 12.47
C LEU A 356 -2.49 14.40 13.58
N GLY A 357 -1.74 14.73 14.62
CA GLY A 357 -1.62 13.91 15.84
C GLY A 357 -2.27 14.61 17.02
N VAL A 358 -3.20 13.93 17.70
CA VAL A 358 -3.89 14.44 18.90
C VAL A 358 -3.77 13.42 20.02
N GLY A 359 -2.94 13.71 21.02
CA GLY A 359 -2.63 12.77 22.10
C GLY A 359 -2.05 11.46 21.56
N ALA A 360 -2.77 10.36 21.77
CA ALA A 360 -2.39 9.03 21.31
C ALA A 360 -2.81 8.72 19.86
N PHE A 361 -3.65 9.54 19.24
CA PHE A 361 -4.23 9.28 17.92
C PHE A 361 -3.54 10.10 16.83
N ASN A 362 -3.42 9.51 15.65
CA ASN A 362 -2.91 10.17 14.46
C ASN A 362 -3.83 9.87 13.27
N LEU A 363 -3.99 10.86 12.42
CA LEU A 363 -4.71 10.79 11.15
C LEU A 363 -3.80 11.36 10.07
N ALA A 364 -3.78 10.75 8.91
CA ALA A 364 -3.17 11.28 7.70
C ALA A 364 -4.17 11.27 6.55
N TYR A 365 -4.13 12.31 5.74
CA TYR A 365 -4.74 12.38 4.42
C TYR A 365 -3.63 12.34 3.38
N ILE A 366 -3.82 11.55 2.33
CA ILE A 366 -2.86 11.33 1.25
C ILE A 366 -3.56 11.71 -0.05
N THR A 367 -2.88 12.44 -0.90
CA THR A 367 -3.34 12.79 -2.25
C THR A 367 -2.15 12.84 -3.20
N GLY A 368 -2.36 12.79 -4.50
CA GLY A 368 -1.23 12.80 -5.44
C GLY A 368 -1.60 12.90 -6.91
N SER A 369 -0.65 12.56 -7.77
CA SER A 369 -0.90 12.32 -9.20
C SER A 369 -1.70 11.03 -9.38
N ASP A 370 -2.20 10.79 -10.59
CA ASP A 370 -2.96 9.59 -10.94
C ASP A 370 -4.20 9.40 -10.04
N ASP A 371 -4.85 10.52 -9.67
CA ASP A 371 -6.00 10.61 -8.77
C ASP A 371 -5.85 9.80 -7.48
N ILE A 372 -4.65 9.85 -6.90
CA ILE A 372 -4.36 9.22 -5.63
C ILE A 372 -5.14 9.92 -4.51
N GLU A 373 -5.98 9.16 -3.82
CA GLU A 373 -6.63 9.58 -2.58
C GLU A 373 -6.54 8.50 -1.50
N GLY A 374 -6.29 8.91 -0.26
CA GLY A 374 -6.18 7.95 0.83
C GLY A 374 -6.17 8.54 2.21
N PHE A 375 -6.37 7.65 3.19
CA PHE A 375 -6.35 7.98 4.60
C PHE A 375 -5.59 6.90 5.39
N ALA A 376 -4.91 7.35 6.42
CA ALA A 376 -4.33 6.45 7.41
C ALA A 376 -4.60 6.94 8.82
N ILE A 377 -4.89 6.01 9.71
CA ILE A 377 -5.14 6.25 11.12
C ILE A 377 -4.17 5.44 11.97
N SER A 378 -3.85 5.91 13.15
CA SER A 378 -3.14 5.10 14.13
C SER A 378 -3.43 5.55 15.55
N GLY A 379 -3.26 4.62 16.47
CA GLY A 379 -3.30 4.87 17.90
C GLY A 379 -2.12 4.22 18.60
N GLY A 380 -1.59 4.86 19.64
CA GLY A 380 -0.49 4.31 20.42
C GLY A 380 -0.54 4.73 21.87
N LEU A 381 -0.24 3.78 22.74
CA LEU A 381 -0.06 4.01 24.17
C LEU A 381 1.41 3.85 24.50
N ARG A 382 1.95 4.79 25.27
CA ARG A 382 3.32 4.76 25.81
C ARG A 382 3.24 4.88 27.32
N PHE A 383 4.03 4.09 28.00
CA PHE A 383 4.10 4.01 29.45
C PHE A 383 5.53 4.16 29.92
#